data_eafe6ed2e88bb2920f5ef184e4036d4f
#
_entry.id   eafe6ed2e88bb2920f5ef184e4036d4f
#
_cell.length_a   1.000
_cell.length_b   1.000
_cell.length_c   1.000
_cell.angle_alpha   90.00
_cell.angle_beta   90.00
_cell.angle_gamma   90.00
#
_symmetry.space_group_name_H-M   'P 1'
#
loop_
_entity.id
_entity.type
_entity.pdbx_description
1 polymer ?
#
loop_
_entity_poly.entity_id
_entity_poly.type
_entity_poly.pdbx_seq_one_letter_code
_entity_poly.pdbx_strand_id
1 'polypeptide(L)'
;MKYHLTALLFTVGLTSIAWSQDAAAPAEDKKTDTPAAADSPAVDMWREFTNLPKEKRQEFAQLLLKTQNLFNQKRIFDALEKLDELDKIFPDHPAALNIRGACYVEIRAFKKANAIFEQVLKISPKNVNVLFNLAEVDFVTKKWSSAHDRFEIIIPRLPENQKSMVRLCEFKLLLCKLKMDRIKEAKALMNKYDIWDDSPFYYYSRAAIDYHEDRKLEAEKMLRAVRYVWRNDALLSPWHDTLIEYGYIRSFYGGDTDEPAE
;
A
#
# COMPACT_ATOMS: atom_id res chain seq x y z
N MET A 1 19.34 -16.15 3.53
CA MET A 1 19.08 -15.65 2.16
C MET A 1 17.90 -14.69 2.24
N LYS A 2 18.07 -13.44 1.75
CA LYS A 2 17.12 -12.35 1.95
C LYS A 2 15.94 -12.52 1.01
N TYR A 3 14.76 -12.76 1.53
CA TYR A 3 13.52 -12.70 0.78
C TYR A 3 13.28 -11.25 0.39
N HIS A 4 13.24 -10.98 -0.92
CA HIS A 4 12.73 -9.71 -1.41
C HIS A 4 11.20 -9.81 -1.32
N LEU A 5 10.67 -9.38 -0.17
CA LEU A 5 9.28 -9.04 -0.07
C LEU A 5 9.12 -7.81 -0.97
N THR A 6 8.54 -7.99 -2.13
CA THR A 6 8.08 -6.86 -2.93
C THR A 6 6.80 -6.37 -2.27
N ALA A 7 6.93 -5.82 -1.06
CA ALA A 7 5.83 -5.05 -0.50
C ALA A 7 5.49 -4.01 -1.55
N LEU A 8 4.31 -4.13 -2.12
CA LEU A 8 3.77 -3.13 -3.04
C LEU A 8 3.42 -1.90 -2.23
N LEU A 9 4.47 -1.25 -1.73
CA LEU A 9 4.31 0.05 -1.16
C LEU A 9 3.91 0.95 -2.32
N PHE A 10 2.71 1.45 -2.24
CA PHE A 10 2.19 2.40 -3.21
C PHE A 10 3.05 3.65 -3.16
N THR A 11 4.17 3.59 -3.87
CA THR A 11 4.77 4.77 -4.40
C THR A 11 3.88 5.15 -5.55
N VAL A 12 3.05 6.16 -5.34
CA VAL A 12 2.35 6.83 -6.43
C VAL A 12 3.40 7.01 -7.52
N GLY A 13 3.34 6.15 -8.56
CA GLY A 13 4.09 6.42 -9.76
C GLY A 13 3.65 7.82 -10.14
N LEU A 14 4.57 8.77 -9.98
CA LEU A 14 4.46 10.10 -10.54
C LEU A 14 4.50 9.95 -12.07
N THR A 15 3.48 9.30 -12.66
CA THR A 15 3.04 9.68 -13.98
C THR A 15 2.48 11.08 -13.79
N SER A 16 3.33 12.08 -13.97
CA SER A 16 2.98 13.50 -14.22
C SER A 16 1.64 13.96 -13.61
N ILE A 17 1.38 13.67 -12.33
CA ILE A 17 0.56 14.57 -11.57
C ILE A 17 1.48 15.76 -11.35
N ALA A 18 1.35 16.73 -12.27
CA ALA A 18 1.76 18.08 -11.95
C ALA A 18 1.25 18.29 -10.52
N TRP A 19 2.16 18.62 -9.62
CA TRP A 19 1.81 19.22 -8.35
C TRP A 19 1.06 20.51 -8.69
N SER A 20 -0.22 20.39 -9.01
CA SER A 20 -1.11 21.52 -8.91
C SER A 20 -1.02 21.91 -7.46
N GLN A 21 -0.83 23.18 -7.19
CA GLN A 21 -0.76 23.73 -5.84
C GLN A 21 -1.98 23.33 -4.99
N ASP A 22 -3.00 22.73 -5.60
CA ASP A 22 -4.25 22.26 -5.03
C ASP A 22 -4.19 20.87 -4.37
N ALA A 23 -3.12 20.07 -4.56
CA ALA A 23 -3.02 18.75 -3.94
C ALA A 23 -2.57 18.80 -2.47
N ALA A 24 -2.25 19.98 -1.95
CA ALA A 24 -1.84 20.21 -0.56
C ALA A 24 -2.89 20.98 0.27
N ALA A 25 -3.92 21.55 -0.37
CA ALA A 25 -5.04 22.15 0.33
C ALA A 25 -6.18 21.13 0.51
N PRO A 26 -6.87 21.11 1.65
CA PRO A 26 -8.10 20.36 1.79
C PRO A 26 -9.05 20.82 0.69
N ALA A 27 -9.59 19.88 -0.12
CA ALA A 27 -10.63 20.19 -1.08
C ALA A 27 -11.75 20.94 -0.33
N GLU A 28 -12.09 22.12 -0.79
CA GLU A 28 -13.28 22.84 -0.32
C GLU A 28 -14.51 22.04 -0.73
N ASP A 29 -14.99 21.20 0.17
CA ASP A 29 -16.31 20.63 0.10
C ASP A 29 -17.31 21.79 0.23
N LYS A 30 -18.10 21.99 -0.80
CA LYS A 30 -19.19 22.94 -0.83
C LYS A 30 -20.15 22.67 0.34
N LYS A 31 -20.18 23.62 1.27
CA LYS A 31 -21.23 23.90 2.26
C LYS A 31 -21.80 22.72 3.03
N THR A 32 -21.19 22.43 4.16
CA THR A 32 -21.94 22.20 5.40
C THR A 32 -21.32 23.09 6.48
N ASP A 33 -22.15 23.92 7.11
CA ASP A 33 -21.79 24.81 8.20
C ASP A 33 -21.36 24.00 9.44
N THR A 34 -20.07 23.73 9.52
CA THR A 34 -19.42 23.32 10.77
C THR A 34 -18.17 24.20 10.88
N PRO A 35 -17.94 24.93 11.98
CA PRO A 35 -16.73 25.74 12.13
C PRO A 35 -15.54 24.80 12.14
N ALA A 36 -14.81 24.73 11.03
CA ALA A 36 -13.66 23.87 10.85
C ALA A 36 -12.46 24.48 11.55
N ALA A 37 -11.94 23.78 12.45
CA ALA A 37 -10.58 23.63 12.97
C ALA A 37 -9.51 24.55 12.32
N ALA A 38 -9.53 25.81 12.65
CA ALA A 38 -8.46 26.75 12.33
C ALA A 38 -7.15 26.43 13.08
N ASP A 39 -7.18 25.55 14.08
CA ASP A 39 -6.07 25.19 14.98
C ASP A 39 -5.75 23.69 14.93
N SER A 40 -5.73 23.06 13.75
CA SER A 40 -5.25 21.67 13.67
C SER A 40 -3.74 21.63 13.40
N PRO A 41 -2.98 20.67 14.01
CA PRO A 41 -1.55 20.53 13.78
C PRO A 41 -1.17 20.44 12.30
N ALA A 42 -2.08 19.92 11.47
CA ALA A 42 -1.93 19.86 10.03
C ALA A 42 -1.89 21.24 9.38
N VAL A 43 -2.79 22.14 9.75
CA VAL A 43 -2.85 23.51 9.21
C VAL A 43 -1.60 24.29 9.57
N ASP A 44 -1.13 24.16 10.80
CA ASP A 44 0.08 24.85 11.26
C ASP A 44 1.33 24.36 10.53
N MET A 45 1.50 23.05 10.38
CA MET A 45 2.63 22.47 9.64
C MET A 45 2.66 22.93 8.18
N TRP A 46 1.49 22.93 7.48
CA TRP A 46 1.43 23.41 6.09
C TRP A 46 1.72 24.91 5.99
N ARG A 47 1.28 25.71 6.93
CA ARG A 47 1.56 27.14 7.02
C ARG A 47 3.08 27.36 7.21
N GLU A 48 3.70 26.63 8.12
CA GLU A 48 5.15 26.68 8.36
C GLU A 48 5.94 26.30 7.08
N PHE A 49 5.55 25.21 6.43
CA PHE A 49 6.22 24.80 5.18
C PHE A 49 6.09 25.85 4.08
N THR A 50 4.91 26.45 3.91
CA THR A 50 4.68 27.50 2.89
C THR A 50 5.42 28.80 3.20
N ASN A 51 5.72 29.08 4.48
CA ASN A 51 6.50 30.24 4.92
C ASN A 51 8.02 30.07 4.70
N LEU A 52 8.50 28.85 4.39
CA LEU A 52 9.91 28.68 4.02
C LEU A 52 10.25 29.52 2.78
N PRO A 53 11.52 30.01 2.67
CA PRO A 53 12.02 30.64 1.45
C PRO A 53 11.76 29.74 0.22
N LYS A 54 11.47 30.38 -0.92
CA LYS A 54 11.17 29.65 -2.16
C LYS A 54 12.29 28.66 -2.53
N GLU A 55 13.54 29.08 -2.34
CA GLU A 55 14.72 28.28 -2.62
C GLU A 55 14.77 27.03 -1.75
N LYS A 56 14.41 27.14 -0.46
CA LYS A 56 14.35 26.00 0.45
C LYS A 56 13.23 25.02 0.10
N ARG A 57 12.07 25.51 -0.31
CA ARG A 57 10.98 24.65 -0.80
C ARG A 57 11.36 23.93 -2.09
N GLN A 58 12.08 24.58 -2.99
CA GLN A 58 12.58 23.95 -4.22
C GLN A 58 13.67 22.91 -3.92
N GLU A 59 14.60 23.20 -3.02
CA GLU A 59 15.60 22.25 -2.54
C GLU A 59 14.94 21.01 -1.94
N PHE A 60 13.94 21.21 -1.06
CA PHE A 60 13.16 20.13 -0.46
C PHE A 60 12.47 19.27 -1.52
N ALA A 61 11.79 19.89 -2.49
CA ALA A 61 11.06 19.17 -3.55
C ALA A 61 12.01 18.31 -4.43
N GLN A 62 13.17 18.86 -4.80
CA GLN A 62 14.17 18.12 -5.59
C GLN A 62 14.74 16.94 -4.79
N LEU A 63 15.06 17.17 -3.52
CA LEU A 63 15.58 16.12 -2.65
C LEU A 63 14.54 15.03 -2.38
N LEU A 64 13.26 15.39 -2.20
CA LEU A 64 12.16 14.45 -2.05
C LEU A 64 11.99 13.56 -3.29
N LEU A 65 12.06 14.16 -4.49
CA LEU A 65 11.99 13.41 -5.74
C LEU A 65 13.17 12.44 -5.87
N LYS A 66 14.39 12.88 -5.53
CA LYS A 66 15.57 12.01 -5.53
C LYS A 66 15.42 10.86 -4.55
N THR A 67 14.91 11.14 -3.36
CA THR A 67 14.63 10.12 -2.33
C THR A 67 13.63 9.08 -2.82
N GLN A 68 12.54 9.52 -3.46
CA GLN A 68 11.55 8.64 -4.07
C GLN A 68 12.16 7.74 -5.16
N ASN A 69 13.04 8.29 -5.99
CA ASN A 69 13.73 7.52 -7.03
C ASN A 69 14.67 6.47 -6.42
N LEU A 70 15.41 6.80 -5.37
CA LEU A 70 16.25 5.84 -4.64
C LEU A 70 15.41 4.70 -4.03
N PHE A 71 14.28 5.03 -3.42
CA PHE A 71 13.35 4.04 -2.91
C PHE A 71 12.84 3.12 -4.03
N ASN A 72 12.42 3.66 -5.17
CA ASN A 72 11.95 2.88 -6.33
C ASN A 72 13.04 1.96 -6.89
N GLN A 73 14.31 2.38 -6.83
CA GLN A 73 15.47 1.57 -7.19
C GLN A 73 15.86 0.55 -6.11
N LYS A 74 15.08 0.41 -5.03
CA LYS A 74 15.38 -0.44 -3.87
C LYS A 74 16.69 -0.10 -3.14
N ARG A 75 17.19 1.12 -3.32
CA ARG A 75 18.35 1.68 -2.61
C ARG A 75 17.90 2.26 -1.26
N ILE A 76 17.41 1.38 -0.40
CA ILE A 76 16.66 1.77 0.81
C ILE A 76 17.51 2.56 1.81
N PHE A 77 18.77 2.18 2.02
CA PHE A 77 19.66 2.89 2.94
C PHE A 77 20.03 4.27 2.42
N ASP A 78 20.28 4.41 1.10
CA ASP A 78 20.51 5.71 0.49
C ASP A 78 19.27 6.61 0.57
N ALA A 79 18.06 6.03 0.42
CA ALA A 79 16.83 6.78 0.60
C ALA A 79 16.67 7.26 2.04
N LEU A 80 17.00 6.42 3.05
CA LEU A 80 16.95 6.82 4.46
C LEU A 80 17.93 7.96 4.76
N GLU A 81 19.15 7.93 4.20
CA GLU A 81 20.11 9.02 4.33
C GLU A 81 19.57 10.33 3.77
N LYS A 82 18.94 10.29 2.58
CA LYS A 82 18.33 11.49 1.99
C LYS A 82 17.12 11.99 2.78
N LEU A 83 16.39 11.12 3.45
CA LEU A 83 15.34 11.52 4.38
C LEU A 83 15.90 12.28 5.59
N ASP A 84 17.08 11.91 6.08
CA ASP A 84 17.75 12.64 7.15
C ASP A 84 18.22 14.03 6.69
N GLU A 85 18.56 14.21 5.40
CA GLU A 85 18.82 15.51 4.81
C GLU A 85 17.55 16.36 4.67
N LEU A 86 16.43 15.74 4.29
CA LEU A 86 15.12 16.41 4.22
C LEU A 86 14.67 16.96 5.57
N ASP A 87 14.86 16.19 6.64
CA ASP A 87 14.51 16.62 8.00
C ASP A 87 15.30 17.84 8.48
N LYS A 88 16.51 18.08 7.94
CA LYS A 88 17.28 19.30 8.21
C LYS A 88 16.70 20.54 7.53
N ILE A 89 15.94 20.35 6.44
CA ILE A 89 15.28 21.46 5.73
C ILE A 89 13.90 21.72 6.36
N PHE A 90 13.11 20.66 6.53
CA PHE A 90 11.80 20.70 7.14
C PHE A 90 11.46 19.34 7.75
N PRO A 91 11.48 19.21 9.08
CA PRO A 91 11.18 17.97 9.77
C PRO A 91 9.70 17.58 9.68
N ASP A 92 9.42 16.31 9.89
CA ASP A 92 8.07 15.74 9.99
C ASP A 92 7.14 15.98 8.79
N HIS A 93 7.70 16.31 7.62
CA HIS A 93 6.88 16.50 6.43
C HIS A 93 6.19 15.18 6.02
N PRO A 94 4.84 15.12 5.85
CA PRO A 94 4.09 13.89 5.65
C PRO A 94 4.57 13.04 4.47
N ALA A 95 5.00 13.66 3.37
CA ALA A 95 5.53 12.92 2.22
C ALA A 95 6.89 12.26 2.53
N ALA A 96 7.79 12.96 3.26
CA ALA A 96 9.06 12.40 3.69
C ALA A 96 8.84 11.25 4.69
N LEU A 97 7.98 11.46 5.69
CA LEU A 97 7.60 10.42 6.65
C LEU A 97 6.99 9.20 5.96
N ASN A 98 6.12 9.37 4.97
CA ASN A 98 5.54 8.25 4.23
C ASN A 98 6.62 7.41 3.52
N ILE A 99 7.59 8.03 2.87
CA ILE A 99 8.73 7.32 2.25
C ILE A 99 9.58 6.63 3.33
N ARG A 100 9.82 7.28 4.47
CA ARG A 100 10.56 6.70 5.60
C ARG A 100 9.87 5.47 6.17
N GLY A 101 8.57 5.53 6.37
CA GLY A 101 7.74 4.38 6.76
C GLY A 101 7.85 3.25 5.75
N ALA A 102 7.75 3.57 4.46
CA ALA A 102 7.92 2.61 3.38
C ALA A 102 9.32 1.95 3.36
N CYS A 103 10.39 2.72 3.59
CA CYS A 103 11.74 2.18 3.75
C CYS A 103 11.81 1.17 4.91
N TYR A 104 11.17 1.48 6.05
CA TYR A 104 11.13 0.55 7.17
C TYR A 104 10.33 -0.72 6.89
N VAL A 105 9.29 -0.66 6.06
CA VAL A 105 8.59 -1.88 5.61
C VAL A 105 9.53 -2.75 4.75
N GLU A 106 10.25 -2.17 3.81
CA GLU A 106 11.18 -2.91 2.93
C GLU A 106 12.27 -3.67 3.73
N ILE A 107 12.76 -3.10 4.81
CA ILE A 107 13.72 -3.77 5.70
C ILE A 107 13.07 -4.55 6.84
N ARG A 108 11.76 -4.77 6.77
CA ARG A 108 10.92 -5.51 7.72
C ARG A 108 10.93 -4.95 9.16
N ALA A 109 11.28 -3.70 9.33
CA ALA A 109 11.21 -3.00 10.62
C ALA A 109 9.78 -2.51 10.91
N PHE A 110 8.80 -3.42 10.91
CA PHE A 110 7.36 -3.12 10.93
C PHE A 110 6.92 -2.26 12.12
N LYS A 111 7.54 -2.41 13.29
CA LYS A 111 7.23 -1.56 14.46
C LYS A 111 7.58 -0.09 14.19
N LYS A 112 8.75 0.17 13.54
CA LYS A 112 9.17 1.52 13.16
C LYS A 112 8.26 2.08 12.07
N ALA A 113 7.95 1.27 11.05
CA ALA A 113 7.04 1.65 9.98
C ALA A 113 5.67 2.09 10.53
N ASN A 114 5.06 1.29 11.40
CA ASN A 114 3.79 1.62 12.02
C ASN A 114 3.84 2.95 12.78
N ALA A 115 4.87 3.17 13.62
CA ALA A 115 5.00 4.41 14.38
C ALA A 115 5.06 5.64 13.47
N ILE A 116 5.81 5.56 12.36
CA ILE A 116 5.92 6.63 11.37
C ILE A 116 4.58 6.87 10.65
N PHE A 117 3.92 5.81 10.20
CA PHE A 117 2.62 5.94 9.51
C PHE A 117 1.54 6.52 10.43
N GLU A 118 1.49 6.10 11.69
CA GLU A 118 0.57 6.69 12.68
C GLU A 118 0.89 8.18 12.95
N GLN A 119 2.17 8.57 12.90
CA GLN A 119 2.57 9.98 12.96
C GLN A 119 1.99 10.77 11.78
N VAL A 120 2.10 10.24 10.56
CA VAL A 120 1.50 10.87 9.37
C VAL A 120 -0.02 10.99 9.51
N LEU A 121 -0.71 9.98 10.04
CA LEU A 121 -2.17 10.03 10.21
C LEU A 121 -2.62 11.04 11.26
N LYS A 122 -1.79 11.42 12.24
CA LYS A 122 -2.08 12.54 13.15
C LYS A 122 -2.11 13.88 12.40
N ILE A 123 -1.25 14.04 11.39
CA ILE A 123 -1.17 15.23 10.55
C ILE A 123 -2.24 15.19 9.44
N SER A 124 -2.40 14.04 8.81
CA SER A 124 -3.28 13.83 7.65
C SER A 124 -4.15 12.58 7.83
N PRO A 125 -5.23 12.63 8.63
CA PRO A 125 -6.02 11.45 9.01
C PRO A 125 -6.69 10.72 7.84
N LYS A 126 -6.89 11.41 6.71
CA LYS A 126 -7.51 10.87 5.50
C LYS A 126 -6.51 10.48 4.42
N ASN A 127 -5.21 10.41 4.73
CA ASN A 127 -4.19 10.06 3.76
C ASN A 127 -4.32 8.59 3.34
N VAL A 128 -4.92 8.38 2.17
CA VAL A 128 -5.24 7.03 1.62
C VAL A 128 -3.97 6.19 1.41
N ASN A 129 -2.86 6.81 1.00
CA ASN A 129 -1.60 6.10 0.77
C ASN A 129 -1.04 5.52 2.08
N VAL A 130 -1.09 6.30 3.15
CA VAL A 130 -0.62 5.86 4.47
C VAL A 130 -1.56 4.83 5.07
N LEU A 131 -2.88 5.00 4.93
CA LEU A 131 -3.86 3.98 5.33
C LEU A 131 -3.61 2.66 4.59
N PHE A 132 -3.29 2.71 3.29
CA PHE A 132 -2.93 1.54 2.50
C PHE A 132 -1.64 0.89 3.04
N ASN A 133 -0.57 1.66 3.26
CA ASN A 133 0.68 1.13 3.80
C ASN A 133 0.50 0.47 5.17
N LEU A 134 -0.35 1.03 6.03
CA LEU A 134 -0.71 0.40 7.30
C LEU A 134 -1.51 -0.90 7.11
N ALA A 135 -2.45 -0.94 6.15
CA ALA A 135 -3.18 -2.15 5.83
C ALA A 135 -2.24 -3.27 5.33
N GLU A 136 -1.24 -2.91 4.50
CA GLU A 136 -0.19 -3.82 4.05
C GLU A 136 0.65 -4.35 5.22
N VAL A 137 1.08 -3.48 6.14
CA VAL A 137 1.83 -3.91 7.33
C VAL A 137 0.99 -4.83 8.21
N ASP A 138 -0.29 -4.52 8.43
CA ASP A 138 -1.19 -5.39 9.19
C ASP A 138 -1.40 -6.74 8.49
N PHE A 139 -1.50 -6.75 7.15
CA PHE A 139 -1.64 -7.96 6.35
C PHE A 139 -0.41 -8.87 6.47
N VAL A 140 0.80 -8.33 6.21
CA VAL A 140 2.05 -9.11 6.28
C VAL A 140 2.43 -9.53 7.70
N THR A 141 1.95 -8.81 8.72
CA THR A 141 2.10 -9.19 10.12
C THR A 141 0.94 -10.05 10.65
N LYS A 142 0.08 -10.54 9.74
CA LYS A 142 -1.04 -11.46 10.03
C LYS A 142 -2.10 -10.92 10.99
N LYS A 143 -2.23 -9.60 11.09
CA LYS A 143 -3.28 -8.93 11.85
C LYS A 143 -4.54 -8.78 10.99
N TRP A 144 -5.15 -9.92 10.68
CA TRP A 144 -6.19 -10.04 9.66
C TRP A 144 -7.39 -9.12 9.86
N SER A 145 -7.87 -8.96 11.11
CA SER A 145 -8.99 -8.06 11.42
C SER A 145 -8.63 -6.60 11.15
N SER A 146 -7.46 -6.13 11.61
CA SER A 146 -7.02 -4.75 11.38
C SER A 146 -6.80 -4.47 9.89
N ALA A 147 -6.18 -5.40 9.17
CA ALA A 147 -6.00 -5.29 7.72
C ALA A 147 -7.35 -5.23 7.00
N HIS A 148 -8.31 -6.11 7.35
CA HIS A 148 -9.66 -6.11 6.82
C HIS A 148 -10.33 -4.74 6.97
N ASP A 149 -10.37 -4.21 8.19
CA ASP A 149 -11.06 -2.95 8.49
C ASP A 149 -10.42 -1.77 7.74
N ARG A 150 -9.10 -1.76 7.61
CA ARG A 150 -8.40 -0.73 6.82
C ARG A 150 -8.70 -0.85 5.34
N PHE A 151 -8.72 -2.05 4.75
CA PHE A 151 -9.09 -2.23 3.34
C PHE A 151 -10.54 -1.81 3.06
N GLU A 152 -11.48 -2.11 3.95
CA GLU A 152 -12.87 -1.62 3.81
C GLU A 152 -12.97 -0.10 3.84
N ILE A 153 -12.13 0.59 4.63
CA ILE A 153 -12.05 2.04 4.67
C ILE A 153 -11.42 2.62 3.40
N ILE A 154 -10.42 1.96 2.83
CA ILE A 154 -9.62 2.46 1.70
C ILE A 154 -10.37 2.30 0.37
N ILE A 155 -10.95 1.13 0.12
CA ILE A 155 -11.54 0.77 -1.18
C ILE A 155 -12.49 1.86 -1.72
N PRO A 156 -13.47 2.38 -0.96
CA PRO A 156 -14.39 3.42 -1.46
C PRO A 156 -13.74 4.80 -1.64
N ARG A 157 -12.50 4.98 -1.18
CA ARG A 157 -11.75 6.25 -1.28
C ARG A 157 -10.72 6.25 -2.40
N LEU A 158 -10.49 5.09 -3.02
CA LEU A 158 -9.59 5.01 -4.17
C LEU A 158 -10.24 5.64 -5.39
N PRO A 159 -9.47 6.38 -6.20
CA PRO A 159 -9.96 6.95 -7.45
C PRO A 159 -10.46 5.88 -8.42
N GLU A 160 -11.57 6.14 -9.12
CA GLU A 160 -12.18 5.20 -10.07
C GLU A 160 -11.24 4.76 -11.20
N ASN A 161 -10.29 5.61 -11.58
CA ASN A 161 -9.28 5.32 -12.59
C ASN A 161 -8.17 4.36 -12.10
N GLN A 162 -8.14 4.03 -10.80
CA GLN A 162 -7.18 3.09 -10.21
C GLN A 162 -7.76 1.67 -10.05
N LYS A 163 -8.43 1.17 -11.07
CA LYS A 163 -9.10 -0.16 -11.03
C LYS A 163 -8.18 -1.28 -10.52
N SER A 164 -6.95 -1.38 -11.01
CA SER A 164 -6.01 -2.42 -10.60
C SER A 164 -5.72 -2.39 -9.09
N MET A 165 -5.60 -1.19 -8.50
CA MET A 165 -5.41 -1.02 -7.06
C MET A 165 -6.66 -1.43 -6.28
N VAL A 166 -7.83 -0.99 -6.71
CA VAL A 166 -9.11 -1.38 -6.08
C VAL A 166 -9.21 -2.91 -6.05
N ARG A 167 -8.96 -3.58 -7.19
CA ARG A 167 -9.03 -5.05 -7.29
C ARG A 167 -7.99 -5.74 -6.39
N LEU A 168 -6.80 -5.20 -6.28
CA LEU A 168 -5.77 -5.76 -5.39
C LEU A 168 -6.17 -5.62 -3.92
N CYS A 169 -6.72 -4.46 -3.52
CA CYS A 169 -7.28 -4.26 -2.17
C CYS A 169 -8.44 -5.22 -1.88
N GLU A 170 -9.36 -5.40 -2.83
CA GLU A 170 -10.48 -6.34 -2.72
C GLU A 170 -9.99 -7.80 -2.62
N PHE A 171 -8.92 -8.15 -3.34
CA PHE A 171 -8.30 -9.46 -3.22
C PHE A 171 -7.70 -9.69 -1.82
N LYS A 172 -6.95 -8.72 -1.29
CA LYS A 172 -6.42 -8.79 0.08
C LYS A 172 -7.55 -8.82 1.13
N LEU A 173 -8.62 -8.06 0.91
CA LEU A 173 -9.83 -8.12 1.74
C LEU A 173 -10.47 -9.52 1.73
N LEU A 174 -10.58 -10.16 0.56
CA LEU A 174 -11.05 -11.55 0.43
C LEU A 174 -10.19 -12.49 1.25
N LEU A 175 -8.88 -12.38 1.16
CA LEU A 175 -7.95 -13.21 1.93
C LEU A 175 -8.09 -12.99 3.44
N CYS A 176 -8.25 -11.74 3.90
CA CYS A 176 -8.57 -11.45 5.30
C CYS A 176 -9.86 -12.15 5.74
N LYS A 177 -10.94 -12.08 4.92
CA LYS A 177 -12.20 -12.75 5.21
C LYS A 177 -12.03 -14.28 5.35
N LEU A 178 -11.19 -14.92 4.52
CA LEU A 178 -10.86 -16.34 4.65
C LEU A 178 -10.17 -16.67 5.98
N LYS A 179 -9.20 -15.86 6.43
CA LYS A 179 -8.54 -16.05 7.74
C LYS A 179 -9.44 -15.79 8.93
N MET A 180 -10.51 -15.03 8.74
CA MET A 180 -11.53 -14.75 9.76
C MET A 180 -12.71 -15.71 9.72
N ASP A 181 -12.63 -16.80 8.95
CA ASP A 181 -13.68 -17.79 8.74
C ASP A 181 -15.00 -17.22 8.14
N ARG A 182 -14.89 -16.06 7.46
CA ARG A 182 -16.02 -15.40 6.77
C ARG A 182 -16.13 -15.88 5.33
N ILE A 183 -16.17 -17.19 5.12
CA ILE A 183 -16.08 -17.85 3.80
C ILE A 183 -17.19 -17.41 2.85
N LYS A 184 -18.43 -17.27 3.35
CA LYS A 184 -19.57 -16.82 2.53
C LYS A 184 -19.34 -15.44 1.93
N GLU A 185 -18.77 -14.52 2.70
CA GLU A 185 -18.47 -13.16 2.24
C GLU A 185 -17.28 -13.15 1.28
N ALA A 186 -16.26 -13.96 1.54
CA ALA A 186 -15.14 -14.14 0.61
C ALA A 186 -15.63 -14.64 -0.76
N LYS A 187 -16.52 -15.64 -0.78
CA LYS A 187 -17.14 -16.15 -2.02
C LYS A 187 -18.05 -15.12 -2.71
N ALA A 188 -18.78 -14.32 -1.95
CA ALA A 188 -19.59 -13.23 -2.51
C ALA A 188 -18.69 -12.20 -3.21
N LEU A 189 -17.55 -11.83 -2.58
CA LEU A 189 -16.57 -10.93 -3.17
C LEU A 189 -15.90 -11.54 -4.40
N MET A 190 -15.51 -12.83 -4.38
CA MET A 190 -15.00 -13.55 -5.54
C MET A 190 -15.94 -13.47 -6.75
N ASN A 191 -17.26 -13.58 -6.51
CA ASN A 191 -18.27 -13.57 -7.57
C ASN A 191 -18.70 -12.17 -8.03
N LYS A 192 -18.12 -11.11 -7.45
CA LYS A 192 -18.40 -9.72 -7.83
C LYS A 192 -17.94 -9.41 -9.27
N TYR A 193 -16.91 -10.12 -9.73
CA TYR A 193 -16.29 -9.90 -11.05
C TYR A 193 -16.19 -11.21 -11.83
N ASP A 194 -16.41 -11.11 -13.12
CA ASP A 194 -16.30 -12.23 -14.07
C ASP A 194 -14.96 -12.20 -14.82
N ILE A 195 -14.82 -13.09 -15.80
CA ILE A 195 -13.60 -13.25 -16.61
C ILE A 195 -13.30 -12.01 -17.49
N TRP A 196 -14.28 -11.15 -17.71
CA TRP A 196 -14.15 -9.96 -18.54
C TRP A 196 -13.70 -8.72 -17.75
N ASP A 197 -13.55 -8.86 -16.42
CA ASP A 197 -12.96 -7.78 -15.63
C ASP A 197 -11.50 -7.57 -16.05
N ASP A 198 -11.13 -6.32 -16.34
CA ASP A 198 -9.81 -5.95 -16.81
C ASP A 198 -8.77 -5.95 -15.67
N SER A 199 -8.70 -7.07 -14.96
CA SER A 199 -7.74 -7.29 -13.87
C SER A 199 -7.50 -8.79 -13.61
N PRO A 200 -6.39 -9.16 -12.96
CA PRO A 200 -6.13 -10.53 -12.55
C PRO A 200 -7.07 -11.07 -11.46
N PHE A 201 -7.95 -10.24 -10.87
CA PHE A 201 -8.80 -10.58 -9.73
C PHE A 201 -9.58 -11.88 -9.91
N TYR A 202 -10.21 -12.05 -11.08
CA TYR A 202 -11.00 -13.24 -11.38
C TYR A 202 -10.24 -14.54 -11.10
N TYR A 203 -9.02 -14.62 -11.56
CA TYR A 203 -8.19 -15.82 -11.44
C TYR A 203 -7.63 -16.01 -10.03
N TYR A 204 -7.06 -14.94 -9.45
CA TYR A 204 -6.43 -15.02 -8.13
C TYR A 204 -7.44 -15.23 -7.01
N SER A 205 -8.63 -14.64 -7.09
CA SER A 205 -9.69 -14.86 -6.11
C SER A 205 -10.20 -16.31 -6.10
N ARG A 206 -10.36 -16.93 -7.28
CA ARG A 206 -10.73 -18.34 -7.40
C ARG A 206 -9.62 -19.25 -6.91
N ALA A 207 -8.38 -18.99 -7.32
CA ALA A 207 -7.23 -19.74 -6.81
C ALA A 207 -7.15 -19.70 -5.28
N ALA A 208 -7.39 -18.54 -4.66
CA ALA A 208 -7.39 -18.40 -3.20
C ALA A 208 -8.49 -19.24 -2.52
N ILE A 209 -9.71 -19.24 -3.08
CA ILE A 209 -10.81 -20.09 -2.58
C ILE A 209 -10.46 -21.57 -2.76
N ASP A 210 -9.92 -21.97 -3.91
CA ASP A 210 -9.55 -23.35 -4.18
C ASP A 210 -8.42 -23.83 -3.25
N TYR A 211 -7.41 -23.01 -2.97
CA TYR A 211 -6.39 -23.32 -1.95
C TYR A 211 -7.00 -23.45 -0.56
N HIS A 212 -7.93 -22.56 -0.19
CA HIS A 212 -8.60 -22.59 1.10
C HIS A 212 -9.41 -23.89 1.30
N GLU A 213 -10.00 -24.41 0.24
CA GLU A 213 -10.77 -25.65 0.22
C GLU A 213 -9.94 -26.91 -0.11
N ASP A 214 -8.60 -26.80 -0.05
CA ASP A 214 -7.60 -27.85 -0.36
C ASP A 214 -7.68 -28.42 -1.79
N ARG A 215 -8.26 -27.67 -2.74
CA ARG A 215 -8.32 -28.01 -4.15
C ARG A 215 -7.11 -27.46 -4.92
N LYS A 216 -5.90 -27.88 -4.53
CA LYS A 216 -4.62 -27.34 -5.03
C LYS A 216 -4.48 -27.40 -6.56
N LEU A 217 -4.91 -28.49 -7.18
CA LEU A 217 -4.84 -28.62 -8.65
C LEU A 217 -5.70 -27.58 -9.38
N GLU A 218 -6.88 -27.28 -8.86
CA GLU A 218 -7.77 -26.26 -9.43
C GLU A 218 -7.17 -24.86 -9.25
N ALA A 219 -6.64 -24.56 -8.06
CA ALA A 219 -5.94 -23.31 -7.79
C ALA A 219 -4.78 -23.09 -8.77
N GLU A 220 -3.93 -24.11 -8.98
CA GLU A 220 -2.81 -24.03 -9.94
C GLU A 220 -3.27 -23.87 -11.40
N LYS A 221 -4.42 -24.46 -11.78
CA LYS A 221 -5.02 -24.22 -13.12
C LYS A 221 -5.37 -22.74 -13.28
N MET A 222 -5.95 -22.09 -12.27
CA MET A 222 -6.25 -20.66 -12.30
C MET A 222 -4.97 -19.83 -12.42
N LEU A 223 -3.91 -20.17 -11.66
CA LEU A 223 -2.64 -19.45 -11.73
C LEU A 223 -1.89 -19.66 -13.06
N ARG A 224 -2.04 -20.81 -13.72
CA ARG A 224 -1.54 -21.00 -15.08
C ARG A 224 -2.35 -20.20 -16.10
N ALA A 225 -3.67 -20.19 -15.97
CA ALA A 225 -4.56 -19.46 -16.87
C ALA A 225 -4.29 -17.96 -16.84
N VAL A 226 -4.12 -17.35 -15.66
CA VAL A 226 -3.82 -15.92 -15.54
C VAL A 226 -2.51 -15.54 -16.23
N ARG A 227 -1.47 -16.37 -16.14
CA ARG A 227 -0.19 -16.12 -16.83
C ARG A 227 -0.31 -16.22 -18.36
N TYR A 228 -1.22 -17.04 -18.85
CA TYR A 228 -1.49 -17.13 -20.28
C TYR A 228 -2.21 -15.90 -20.81
N VAL A 229 -3.17 -15.37 -20.03
CA VAL A 229 -3.96 -14.17 -20.39
C VAL A 229 -3.12 -12.89 -20.21
N TRP A 230 -2.48 -12.76 -19.06
CA TRP A 230 -1.71 -11.58 -18.68
C TRP A 230 -0.21 -11.87 -18.80
N ARG A 231 0.34 -11.72 -20.01
CA ARG A 231 1.74 -12.03 -20.32
C ARG A 231 2.72 -10.96 -19.81
N ASN A 232 2.48 -10.41 -18.63
CA ASN A 232 3.28 -9.36 -18.01
C ASN A 232 3.51 -9.71 -16.53
N ASP A 233 4.68 -10.25 -16.23
CA ASP A 233 5.04 -10.67 -14.87
C ASP A 233 5.05 -9.50 -13.88
N ALA A 234 5.42 -8.29 -14.30
CA ALA A 234 5.41 -7.12 -13.44
C ALA A 234 3.98 -6.73 -13.00
N LEU A 235 2.98 -6.98 -13.85
CA LEU A 235 1.57 -6.77 -13.51
C LEU A 235 1.04 -7.84 -12.55
N LEU A 236 1.52 -9.08 -12.70
CA LEU A 236 1.08 -10.21 -11.88
C LEU A 236 1.82 -10.33 -10.54
N SER A 237 3.05 -9.78 -10.45
CA SER A 237 3.89 -9.88 -9.24
C SER A 237 3.15 -9.48 -7.95
N PRO A 238 2.41 -8.37 -7.88
CA PRO A 238 1.70 -7.98 -6.66
C PRO A 238 0.69 -9.01 -6.15
N TRP A 239 0.02 -9.66 -7.07
CA TRP A 239 -0.97 -10.70 -6.77
C TRP A 239 -0.30 -11.99 -6.32
N HIS A 240 0.79 -12.35 -6.99
CA HIS A 240 1.57 -13.53 -6.68
C HIS A 240 2.22 -13.41 -5.29
N ASP A 241 2.88 -12.27 -5.05
CA ASP A 241 3.52 -11.95 -3.78
C ASP A 241 2.50 -11.97 -2.62
N THR A 242 1.27 -11.50 -2.87
CA THR A 242 0.18 -11.58 -1.89
C THR A 242 -0.17 -13.02 -1.51
N LEU A 243 -0.19 -13.97 -2.45
CA LEU A 243 -0.42 -15.38 -2.15
C LEU A 243 0.75 -16.02 -1.39
N ILE A 244 2.00 -15.58 -1.67
CA ILE A 244 3.19 -16.01 -0.91
C ILE A 244 3.09 -15.50 0.54
N GLU A 245 2.82 -14.23 0.74
CA GLU A 245 2.68 -13.61 2.07
C GLU A 245 1.56 -14.25 2.89
N TYR A 246 0.49 -14.62 2.23
CA TYR A 246 -0.63 -15.32 2.84
C TYR A 246 -0.32 -16.78 3.19
N GLY A 247 0.65 -17.40 2.49
CA GLY A 247 1.13 -18.76 2.72
C GLY A 247 0.46 -19.84 1.84
N TYR A 248 -0.20 -19.47 0.75
CA TYR A 248 -0.79 -20.44 -0.19
C TYR A 248 0.19 -21.01 -1.20
N ILE A 249 1.17 -20.23 -1.59
CA ILE A 249 2.22 -20.64 -2.52
C ILE A 249 3.59 -20.34 -1.92
N ARG A 250 4.58 -21.15 -2.30
CA ARG A 250 5.96 -20.95 -1.87
C ARG A 250 6.68 -19.98 -2.81
N SER A 251 7.63 -19.24 -2.26
CA SER A 251 8.52 -18.42 -3.08
C SER A 251 9.22 -19.30 -4.12
N PHE A 252 9.35 -18.81 -5.35
CA PHE A 252 10.04 -19.50 -6.44
C PHE A 252 11.52 -19.84 -6.09
N TYR A 253 12.12 -19.08 -5.19
CA TYR A 253 13.53 -19.27 -4.79
C TYR A 253 13.74 -20.23 -3.62
N GLY A 254 12.71 -20.91 -3.16
CA GLY A 254 12.79 -21.87 -2.05
C GLY A 254 13.18 -21.20 -0.72
N GLY A 255 12.71 -21.72 0.38
CA GLY A 255 13.14 -21.20 1.66
C GLY A 255 12.08 -21.19 2.75
N ASP A 256 10.89 -21.66 2.42
CA ASP A 256 9.92 -21.99 3.44
C ASP A 256 10.27 -23.39 3.95
N THR A 257 11.20 -23.42 4.88
CA THR A 257 11.32 -24.59 5.76
C THR A 257 10.07 -24.61 6.63
N ASP A 258 9.42 -25.77 6.67
CA ASP A 258 8.35 -26.09 7.60
C ASP A 258 8.94 -26.14 9.03
N GLU A 259 9.36 -25.01 9.58
CA GLU A 259 9.61 -24.88 11.01
C GLU A 259 8.31 -24.37 11.63
N PRO A 260 7.67 -25.17 12.49
CA PRO A 260 6.58 -24.70 13.31
C PRO A 260 7.09 -23.53 14.15
N ALA A 261 6.36 -22.41 14.15
CA ALA A 261 6.61 -21.32 15.06
C ALA A 261 6.43 -21.83 16.50
N GLU A 262 7.52 -21.94 17.27
CA GLU A 262 7.49 -22.08 18.71
C GLU A 262 6.98 -20.80 19.39
#